data_d81cabecfa49846453881c672eb0475a
#
_entry.id   d81cabecfa49846453881c672eb0475a
#
_cell.length_a   1.000
_cell.length_b   1.000
_cell.length_c   1.000
_cell.angle_alpha   90.00
_cell.angle_beta   90.00
_cell.angle_gamma   90.00
#
_symmetry.space_group_name_H-M   'P 1'
#
loop_
_entity.id
_entity.type
_entity.pdbx_description
1 polymer ?
#
loop_
_entity_poly.entity_id
_entity_poly.type
_entity_poly.pdbx_seq_one_letter_code
_entity_poly.pdbx_strand_id
1 'polypeptide(L)'
;YLWGSSDRIAPEAPVPIVNVNNQSIVLGGAGNVINNLMALGAQVEVISVIGECEVSSELKTLLSAINIDIHYLIVEKGRIGSKKTRIIAAQQQVVRYDQENSEDIGETSQKAILSSFGKNITTYDCVLFSDYGKGVLTNDLTQQLISIAKQHSVKILVDPKGSDYSKYKGAYLLTPNKKEAGEATGVNIFDDASLAIAIKKLKEECELDVSLITL
;
A
#
# COMPACT_ATOMS: atom_id res chain seq x y z
N TYR A 1 0.94 -2.84 -17.87
CA TYR A 1 1.25 -4.04 -18.64
C TYR A 1 1.60 -3.63 -20.05
N LEU A 2 2.65 -4.25 -20.60
CA LEU A 2 3.05 -4.14 -22.00
C LEU A 2 2.87 -5.52 -22.63
N TRP A 3 2.05 -5.60 -23.66
CA TRP A 3 1.71 -6.86 -24.34
C TRP A 3 2.39 -6.88 -25.71
N GLY A 4 3.01 -7.99 -26.09
CA GLY A 4 3.68 -8.08 -27.36
C GLY A 4 4.02 -9.49 -27.81
N SER A 5 4.81 -9.58 -28.88
CA SER A 5 5.44 -10.81 -29.37
C SER A 5 6.95 -10.75 -29.19
N SER A 6 7.58 -11.92 -29.11
CA SER A 6 9.03 -12.04 -29.03
C SER A 6 9.50 -13.17 -29.98
N ASP A 7 10.03 -12.77 -31.11
CA ASP A 7 10.40 -13.69 -32.19
C ASP A 7 11.92 -13.76 -32.41
N ARG A 8 12.70 -12.94 -31.69
CA ARG A 8 14.17 -12.86 -31.86
C ARG A 8 14.89 -12.48 -30.56
N ILE A 9 16.15 -12.86 -30.51
CA ILE A 9 17.10 -12.48 -29.47
C ILE A 9 17.88 -11.24 -29.91
N ALA A 10 18.26 -10.37 -28.97
CA ALA A 10 19.08 -9.20 -29.25
C ALA A 10 20.50 -9.61 -29.72
N PRO A 11 21.06 -8.93 -30.72
CA PRO A 11 22.40 -9.27 -31.18
C PRO A 11 23.51 -8.88 -30.18
N GLU A 12 23.23 -7.91 -29.29
CA GLU A 12 24.19 -7.40 -28.30
C GLU A 12 24.21 -8.20 -26.99
N ALA A 13 23.15 -8.97 -26.70
CA ALA A 13 23.01 -9.73 -25.45
C ALA A 13 21.99 -10.87 -25.59
N PRO A 14 22.10 -11.95 -24.84
CA PRO A 14 21.17 -13.08 -24.91
C PRO A 14 19.81 -12.77 -24.23
N VAL A 15 19.16 -11.68 -24.64
CA VAL A 15 17.87 -11.23 -24.13
C VAL A 15 16.83 -11.18 -25.24
N PRO A 16 15.56 -11.56 -24.98
CA PRO A 16 14.51 -11.49 -25.96
C PRO A 16 14.17 -10.02 -26.30
N ILE A 17 13.93 -9.77 -27.59
CA ILE A 17 13.34 -8.49 -28.04
C ILE A 17 11.85 -8.67 -28.06
N VAL A 18 11.13 -7.82 -27.31
CA VAL A 18 9.66 -7.82 -27.30
C VAL A 18 9.13 -6.66 -28.11
N ASN A 19 8.38 -6.98 -29.18
CA ASN A 19 7.64 -6.01 -29.98
C ASN A 19 6.31 -5.72 -29.27
N VAL A 20 6.24 -4.56 -28.59
CA VAL A 20 5.03 -4.15 -27.87
C VAL A 20 3.96 -3.68 -28.86
N ASN A 21 2.78 -4.26 -28.79
CA ASN A 21 1.63 -3.94 -29.65
C ASN A 21 0.40 -3.43 -28.89
N ASN A 22 0.40 -3.59 -27.55
CA ASN A 22 -0.67 -3.08 -26.69
C ASN A 22 -0.10 -2.73 -25.31
N GLN A 23 -0.73 -1.75 -24.67
CA GLN A 23 -0.45 -1.45 -23.25
C GLN A 23 -1.74 -1.21 -22.47
N SER A 24 -1.71 -1.55 -21.20
CA SER A 24 -2.77 -1.23 -20.25
C SER A 24 -2.17 -0.74 -18.93
N ILE A 25 -2.85 0.22 -18.33
CA ILE A 25 -2.48 0.79 -17.02
C ILE A 25 -3.66 0.55 -16.08
N VAL A 26 -3.36 0.03 -14.90
CA VAL A 26 -4.35 -0.23 -13.86
C VAL A 26 -3.84 0.24 -12.51
N LEU A 27 -4.76 0.61 -11.63
CA LEU A 27 -4.43 0.87 -10.23
C LEU A 27 -3.87 -0.39 -9.57
N GLY A 28 -2.76 -0.25 -8.84
CA GLY A 28 -2.13 -1.32 -8.08
C GLY A 28 -1.92 -0.90 -6.63
N GLY A 29 -1.46 -1.83 -5.77
CA GLY A 29 -1.23 -1.53 -4.36
C GLY A 29 -2.45 -0.94 -3.69
N ALA A 30 -2.29 0.17 -2.98
CA ALA A 30 -3.39 0.89 -2.33
C ALA A 30 -4.51 1.31 -3.30
N GLY A 31 -4.18 1.65 -4.56
CA GLY A 31 -5.18 1.97 -5.58
C GLY A 31 -6.10 0.79 -5.92
N ASN A 32 -5.58 -0.46 -5.91
CA ASN A 32 -6.42 -1.65 -6.05
C ASN A 32 -7.32 -1.89 -4.83
N VAL A 33 -6.83 -1.56 -3.64
CA VAL A 33 -7.66 -1.61 -2.42
C VAL A 33 -8.83 -0.63 -2.52
N ILE A 34 -8.58 0.58 -3.02
CA ILE A 34 -9.63 1.58 -3.30
C ILE A 34 -10.67 0.99 -4.25
N ASN A 35 -10.26 0.40 -5.39
CA ASN A 35 -11.18 -0.24 -6.34
C ASN A 35 -12.07 -1.30 -5.68
N ASN A 36 -11.48 -2.15 -4.83
CA ASN A 36 -12.20 -3.21 -4.14
C ASN A 36 -13.23 -2.64 -3.16
N LEU A 37 -12.87 -1.63 -2.39
CA LEU A 37 -13.78 -0.96 -1.45
C LEU A 37 -14.95 -0.30 -2.19
N MET A 38 -14.67 0.41 -3.28
CA MET A 38 -15.71 1.01 -4.13
C MET A 38 -16.65 -0.05 -4.71
N ALA A 39 -16.12 -1.17 -5.18
CA ALA A 39 -16.92 -2.28 -5.70
C ALA A 39 -17.82 -2.92 -4.62
N LEU A 40 -17.42 -2.85 -3.36
CA LEU A 40 -18.21 -3.29 -2.20
C LEU A 40 -19.23 -2.24 -1.73
N GLY A 41 -19.29 -1.08 -2.38
CA GLY A 41 -20.23 -0.01 -2.07
C GLY A 41 -19.76 0.98 -0.99
N ALA A 42 -18.50 0.94 -0.59
CA ALA A 42 -17.96 1.92 0.33
C ALA A 42 -17.76 3.29 -0.34
N GLN A 43 -17.93 4.37 0.42
CA GLN A 43 -17.46 5.70 0.05
C GLN A 43 -16.02 5.83 0.51
N VAL A 44 -15.11 6.13 -0.40
CA VAL A 44 -13.67 6.11 -0.13
C VAL A 44 -13.06 7.48 -0.41
N GLU A 45 -12.26 7.96 0.54
CA GLU A 45 -11.38 9.10 0.38
C GLU A 45 -9.92 8.62 0.55
N VAL A 46 -9.00 9.19 -0.21
CA VAL A 46 -7.59 8.81 -0.17
C VAL A 46 -6.71 9.97 0.29
N ILE A 47 -5.87 9.70 1.29
CA ILE A 47 -4.80 10.60 1.73
C ILE A 47 -3.48 9.89 1.44
N SER A 48 -2.61 10.50 0.65
CA SER A 48 -1.30 9.92 0.32
C SER A 48 -0.34 10.99 -0.21
N VAL A 49 0.91 10.58 -0.50
CA VAL A 49 1.93 11.44 -1.08
C VAL A 49 2.34 10.91 -2.46
N ILE A 50 2.40 11.80 -3.42
CA ILE A 50 2.79 11.53 -4.80
C ILE A 50 3.94 12.47 -5.21
N GLY A 51 4.62 12.17 -6.30
CA GLY A 51 5.68 13.03 -6.86
C GLY A 51 5.18 13.97 -7.97
N GLU A 52 6.08 14.82 -8.44
CA GLU A 52 5.88 15.64 -9.64
C GLU A 52 6.38 14.87 -10.88
N CYS A 53 5.64 13.85 -11.32
CA CYS A 53 6.06 13.00 -12.44
C CYS A 53 4.87 12.48 -13.24
N GLU A 54 5.14 11.96 -14.43
CA GLU A 54 4.12 11.40 -15.33
C GLU A 54 3.30 10.31 -14.66
N VAL A 55 3.94 9.41 -13.90
CA VAL A 55 3.28 8.33 -13.14
C VAL A 55 2.22 8.87 -12.17
N SER A 56 2.52 9.99 -11.52
CA SER A 56 1.57 10.65 -10.61
C SER A 56 0.40 11.28 -11.36
N SER A 57 0.61 11.78 -12.57
CA SER A 57 -0.45 12.30 -13.43
C SER A 57 -1.35 11.17 -13.94
N GLU A 58 -0.76 10.04 -14.36
CA GLU A 58 -1.50 8.81 -14.70
C GLU A 58 -2.36 8.33 -13.52
N LEU A 59 -1.78 8.29 -12.31
CA LEU A 59 -2.47 7.88 -11.09
C LEU A 59 -3.69 8.79 -10.79
N LYS A 60 -3.51 10.11 -10.85
CA LYS A 60 -4.60 11.07 -10.66
C LYS A 60 -5.74 10.83 -11.66
N THR A 61 -5.40 10.61 -12.93
CA THR A 61 -6.38 10.33 -13.99
C THR A 61 -7.17 9.05 -13.68
N LEU A 62 -6.48 7.98 -13.28
CA LEU A 62 -7.13 6.71 -12.94
C LEU A 62 -8.04 6.82 -11.71
N LEU A 63 -7.62 7.52 -10.67
CA LEU A 63 -8.43 7.75 -9.47
C LEU A 63 -9.67 8.62 -9.78
N SER A 64 -9.49 9.69 -10.55
CA SER A 64 -10.61 10.54 -10.99
C SER A 64 -11.61 9.79 -11.86
N ALA A 65 -11.14 8.85 -12.71
CA ALA A 65 -12.02 8.04 -13.57
C ALA A 65 -12.96 7.11 -12.78
N ILE A 66 -12.62 6.78 -11.53
CA ILE A 66 -13.46 6.02 -10.60
C ILE A 66 -14.10 6.91 -9.52
N ASN A 67 -14.18 8.24 -9.76
CA ASN A 67 -14.79 9.22 -8.86
C ASN A 67 -14.15 9.33 -7.47
N ILE A 68 -12.86 9.03 -7.33
CA ILE A 68 -12.11 9.28 -6.09
C ILE A 68 -11.63 10.73 -6.07
N ASP A 69 -11.90 11.42 -4.98
CA ASP A 69 -11.35 12.76 -4.74
C ASP A 69 -9.84 12.70 -4.54
N ILE A 70 -9.12 13.49 -5.33
CA ILE A 70 -7.66 13.58 -5.32
C ILE A 70 -7.14 14.78 -4.52
N HIS A 71 -8.03 15.51 -3.82
CA HIS A 71 -7.69 16.73 -3.09
C HIS A 71 -6.61 16.51 -2.02
N TYR A 72 -6.61 15.36 -1.37
CA TYR A 72 -5.65 15.01 -0.33
C TYR A 72 -4.44 14.20 -0.82
N LEU A 73 -4.20 14.17 -2.13
CA LEU A 73 -2.94 13.69 -2.69
C LEU A 73 -1.89 14.82 -2.61
N ILE A 74 -1.03 14.74 -1.63
CA ILE A 74 0.02 15.71 -1.37
C ILE A 74 1.16 15.51 -2.37
N VAL A 75 1.59 16.59 -3.02
CA VAL A 75 2.70 16.53 -3.97
C VAL A 75 4.01 16.84 -3.27
N GLU A 76 4.96 15.90 -3.33
CA GLU A 76 6.30 16.06 -2.77
C GLU A 76 7.32 16.11 -3.91
N LYS A 77 8.07 17.22 -3.96
CA LYS A 77 9.08 17.45 -4.99
C LYS A 77 10.21 16.41 -4.91
N GLY A 78 10.62 15.87 -6.05
CA GLY A 78 11.69 14.88 -6.13
C GLY A 78 11.25 13.45 -5.83
N ARG A 79 10.03 13.23 -5.34
CA ARG A 79 9.49 11.89 -5.12
C ARG A 79 9.13 11.22 -6.43
N ILE A 80 9.49 9.95 -6.57
CA ILE A 80 9.19 9.14 -7.75
C ILE A 80 7.88 8.36 -7.49
N GLY A 81 6.95 8.42 -8.45
CA GLY A 81 5.72 7.62 -8.40
C GLY A 81 6.01 6.12 -8.56
N SER A 82 5.31 5.28 -7.81
CA SER A 82 5.48 3.83 -7.91
C SER A 82 4.79 3.27 -9.16
N LYS A 83 5.57 2.67 -10.07
CA LYS A 83 5.09 2.01 -11.29
C LYS A 83 5.74 0.65 -11.44
N LYS A 84 4.93 -0.41 -11.52
CA LYS A 84 5.39 -1.78 -11.75
C LYS A 84 4.97 -2.21 -13.15
N THR A 85 5.94 -2.30 -14.05
CA THR A 85 5.70 -2.65 -15.46
C THR A 85 5.97 -4.13 -15.69
N ARG A 86 4.99 -4.83 -16.23
CA ARG A 86 5.08 -6.23 -16.62
C ARG A 86 5.06 -6.33 -18.13
N ILE A 87 6.09 -6.95 -18.69
CA ILE A 87 6.19 -7.22 -20.13
C ILE A 87 5.76 -8.66 -20.37
N ILE A 88 4.72 -8.82 -21.19
CA ILE A 88 4.11 -10.10 -21.51
C ILE A 88 4.26 -10.38 -23.00
N ALA A 89 4.91 -11.48 -23.33
CA ALA A 89 5.04 -11.98 -24.70
C ALA A 89 4.66 -13.48 -24.74
N ALA A 90 3.99 -13.90 -25.82
CA ALA A 90 3.51 -15.29 -25.98
C ALA A 90 2.78 -15.82 -24.72
N GLN A 91 1.93 -15.00 -24.10
CA GLN A 91 1.14 -15.31 -22.88
C GLN A 91 1.97 -15.56 -21.62
N GLN A 92 3.26 -15.25 -21.63
CA GLN A 92 4.14 -15.39 -20.48
C GLN A 92 4.70 -14.04 -20.06
N GLN A 93 4.87 -13.84 -18.74
CA GLN A 93 5.57 -12.68 -18.23
C GLN A 93 7.07 -12.86 -18.44
N VAL A 94 7.64 -12.09 -19.36
CA VAL A 94 9.06 -12.14 -19.72
C VAL A 94 9.91 -11.43 -18.66
N VAL A 95 9.48 -10.24 -18.26
CA VAL A 95 10.17 -9.43 -17.25
C VAL A 95 9.19 -8.52 -16.51
N ARG A 96 9.55 -8.16 -15.28
CA ARG A 96 8.97 -7.03 -14.55
C ARG A 96 10.07 -6.06 -14.20
N TYR A 97 9.85 -4.77 -14.44
CA TYR A 97 10.69 -3.73 -13.85
C TYR A 97 9.87 -2.77 -13.01
N ASP A 98 10.46 -2.34 -11.91
CA ASP A 98 9.82 -1.52 -10.91
C ASP A 98 10.52 -0.15 -10.84
N GLN A 99 9.73 0.91 -10.91
CA GLN A 99 10.13 2.27 -10.63
C GLN A 99 9.44 2.69 -9.34
N GLU A 100 10.18 2.94 -8.29
CA GLU A 100 9.62 3.24 -6.99
C GLU A 100 10.61 3.97 -6.08
N ASN A 101 10.08 4.70 -5.08
CA ASN A 101 10.82 5.29 -3.99
C ASN A 101 10.28 4.73 -2.68
N SER A 102 11.16 4.32 -1.78
CA SER A 102 10.82 3.81 -0.44
C SER A 102 11.36 4.68 0.69
N GLU A 103 11.95 5.84 0.36
CA GLU A 103 12.39 6.81 1.35
C GLU A 103 11.19 7.41 2.08
N ASP A 104 11.36 7.73 3.35
CA ASP A 104 10.34 8.39 4.15
C ASP A 104 9.99 9.76 3.56
N ILE A 105 8.71 10.11 3.62
CA ILE A 105 8.23 11.43 3.21
C ILE A 105 8.77 12.53 4.12
N GLY A 106 8.99 13.70 3.55
CA GLY A 106 9.49 14.86 4.27
C GLY A 106 8.50 15.40 5.31
N GLU A 107 9.02 16.15 6.30
CA GLU A 107 8.21 16.71 7.39
C GLU A 107 7.03 17.57 6.90
N THR A 108 7.20 18.30 5.80
CA THR A 108 6.11 19.14 5.23
C THR A 108 4.94 18.26 4.79
N SER A 109 5.22 17.14 4.12
CA SER A 109 4.21 16.19 3.69
C SER A 109 3.55 15.50 4.89
N GLN A 110 4.31 15.13 5.91
CA GLN A 110 3.78 14.56 7.15
C GLN A 110 2.82 15.54 7.87
N LYS A 111 3.20 16.80 8.01
CA LYS A 111 2.36 17.85 8.60
C LYS A 111 1.07 18.07 7.80
N ALA A 112 1.15 18.02 6.47
CA ALA A 112 -0.01 18.16 5.60
C ALA A 112 -0.99 16.98 5.76
N ILE A 113 -0.47 15.73 5.84
CA ILE A 113 -1.29 14.53 6.14
C ILE A 113 -1.99 14.70 7.49
N LEU A 114 -1.24 15.00 8.55
CA LEU A 114 -1.80 15.18 9.90
C LEU A 114 -2.90 16.24 9.95
N SER A 115 -2.68 17.37 9.28
CA SER A 115 -3.67 18.45 9.21
C SER A 115 -4.95 18.01 8.50
N SER A 116 -4.84 17.35 7.34
CA SER A 116 -5.99 16.88 6.58
C SER A 116 -6.73 15.76 7.33
N PHE A 117 -6.00 14.83 7.89
CA PHE A 117 -6.53 13.71 8.67
C PHE A 117 -7.32 14.21 9.90
N GLY A 118 -6.71 15.07 10.71
CA GLY A 118 -7.34 15.58 11.93
C GLY A 118 -8.59 16.43 11.67
N LYS A 119 -8.66 17.12 10.52
CA LYS A 119 -9.85 17.89 10.15
C LYS A 119 -11.06 17.02 9.80
N ASN A 120 -10.82 15.87 9.20
CA ASN A 120 -11.85 15.03 8.59
C ASN A 120 -12.13 13.73 9.36
N ILE A 121 -11.33 13.39 10.35
CA ILE A 121 -11.37 12.08 11.02
C ILE A 121 -12.76 11.71 11.54
N THR A 122 -13.52 12.67 12.02
CA THR A 122 -14.88 12.43 12.58
C THR A 122 -15.94 12.15 11.52
N THR A 123 -15.62 12.29 10.26
CA THR A 123 -16.55 12.00 9.15
C THR A 123 -16.45 10.57 8.64
N TYR A 124 -15.45 9.81 9.09
CA TYR A 124 -15.20 8.45 8.63
C TYR A 124 -15.67 7.40 9.64
N ASP A 125 -16.26 6.31 9.15
CA ASP A 125 -16.60 5.14 9.96
C ASP A 125 -15.35 4.38 10.41
N CYS A 126 -14.32 4.32 9.55
CA CYS A 126 -13.02 3.73 9.84
C CYS A 126 -11.94 4.27 8.91
N VAL A 127 -10.70 4.01 9.27
CA VAL A 127 -9.53 4.34 8.45
C VAL A 127 -8.76 3.06 8.14
N LEU A 128 -8.35 2.88 6.88
CA LEU A 128 -7.50 1.79 6.45
C LEU A 128 -6.08 2.30 6.13
N PHE A 129 -5.09 1.82 6.85
CA PHE A 129 -3.69 1.98 6.50
C PHE A 129 -3.28 0.83 5.57
N SER A 130 -3.13 1.13 4.29
CA SER A 130 -2.65 0.21 3.27
C SER A 130 -1.15 0.46 3.05
N ASP A 131 -0.32 -0.22 3.85
CA ASP A 131 1.13 0.02 3.84
C ASP A 131 1.83 -0.90 2.83
N TYR A 132 2.58 -0.30 1.92
CA TYR A 132 3.40 -0.98 0.94
C TYR A 132 4.91 -0.73 1.15
N GLY A 133 5.29 -0.16 2.30
CA GLY A 133 6.69 0.13 2.62
C GLY A 133 7.31 1.16 1.67
N LYS A 134 6.54 2.18 1.29
CA LYS A 134 6.97 3.23 0.38
C LYS A 134 7.15 4.58 1.08
N GLY A 135 7.45 4.56 2.37
CA GLY A 135 7.84 5.72 3.16
C GLY A 135 6.72 6.71 3.47
N VAL A 136 5.45 6.45 3.10
CA VAL A 136 4.32 7.34 3.46
C VAL A 136 3.96 7.19 4.93
N LEU A 137 3.83 5.96 5.40
CA LEU A 137 3.54 5.64 6.80
C LEU A 137 4.86 5.50 7.58
N THR A 138 5.47 6.65 7.91
CA THR A 138 6.65 6.68 8.80
C THR A 138 6.26 6.28 10.22
N ASN A 139 7.22 5.91 11.06
CA ASN A 139 6.94 5.49 12.44
C ASN A 139 6.19 6.58 13.22
N ASP A 140 6.72 7.80 13.22
CA ASP A 140 6.17 8.92 13.98
C ASP A 140 4.79 9.35 13.44
N LEU A 141 4.66 9.47 12.11
CA LEU A 141 3.38 9.83 11.49
C LEU A 141 2.31 8.79 11.81
N THR A 142 2.62 7.51 11.67
CA THR A 142 1.67 6.42 11.91
C THR A 142 1.16 6.44 13.35
N GLN A 143 2.04 6.63 14.33
CA GLN A 143 1.64 6.73 15.74
C GLN A 143 0.79 7.97 16.04
N GLN A 144 1.10 9.11 15.43
CA GLN A 144 0.29 10.32 15.57
C GLN A 144 -1.11 10.13 14.97
N LEU A 145 -1.22 9.51 13.79
CA LEU A 145 -2.51 9.22 13.15
C LEU A 145 -3.36 8.25 14.01
N ILE A 146 -2.74 7.20 14.58
CA ILE A 146 -3.40 6.27 15.50
C ILE A 146 -3.90 7.01 16.75
N SER A 147 -3.08 7.89 17.32
CA SER A 147 -3.45 8.69 18.49
C SER A 147 -4.66 9.59 18.20
N ILE A 148 -4.65 10.31 17.06
CA ILE A 148 -5.77 11.16 16.64
C ILE A 148 -7.05 10.32 16.47
N ALA A 149 -6.97 9.20 15.77
CA ALA A 149 -8.13 8.33 15.54
C ALA A 149 -8.73 7.80 16.85
N LYS A 150 -7.87 7.40 17.81
CA LYS A 150 -8.32 6.97 19.15
C LYS A 150 -9.05 8.07 19.90
N GLN A 151 -8.56 9.32 19.84
CA GLN A 151 -9.22 10.45 20.50
C GLN A 151 -10.64 10.69 19.97
N HIS A 152 -10.89 10.34 18.72
CA HIS A 152 -12.19 10.47 18.06
C HIS A 152 -12.98 9.16 17.98
N SER A 153 -12.50 8.08 18.60
CA SER A 153 -13.13 6.73 18.59
C SER A 153 -13.30 6.14 17.18
N VAL A 154 -12.46 6.54 16.22
CA VAL A 154 -12.43 5.98 14.86
C VAL A 154 -11.45 4.81 14.82
N LYS A 155 -11.88 3.68 14.26
CA LYS A 155 -11.09 2.46 14.19
C LYS A 155 -10.06 2.55 13.06
N ILE A 156 -8.82 2.18 13.36
CA ILE A 156 -7.77 2.02 12.35
C ILE A 156 -7.56 0.53 12.07
N LEU A 157 -7.76 0.16 10.81
CA LEU A 157 -7.45 -1.14 10.25
C LEU A 157 -6.12 -1.03 9.50
N VAL A 158 -5.27 -2.02 9.59
CA VAL A 158 -3.94 -1.97 8.96
C VAL A 158 -3.67 -3.22 8.15
N ASP A 159 -3.36 -3.03 6.87
CA ASP A 159 -2.66 -4.00 6.04
C ASP A 159 -1.15 -3.69 6.14
N PRO A 160 -0.41 -4.45 6.98
CA PRO A 160 0.93 -4.05 7.39
C PRO A 160 2.01 -4.43 6.37
N LYS A 161 3.18 -3.77 6.47
CA LYS A 161 4.38 -4.13 5.71
C LYS A 161 5.62 -4.15 6.57
N GLY A 162 6.54 -5.07 6.23
CA GLY A 162 7.79 -5.28 6.98
C GLY A 162 7.64 -6.36 8.06
N SER A 163 8.64 -6.46 8.93
CA SER A 163 8.67 -7.40 10.06
C SER A 163 8.57 -6.69 11.42
N ASP A 164 8.76 -5.38 11.47
CA ASP A 164 8.57 -4.57 12.66
C ASP A 164 7.22 -3.85 12.61
N TYR A 165 6.32 -4.26 13.48
CA TYR A 165 4.97 -3.70 13.58
C TYR A 165 4.80 -2.71 14.73
N SER A 166 5.88 -2.30 15.38
CA SER A 166 5.86 -1.33 16.48
C SER A 166 5.18 -0.02 16.11
N LYS A 167 5.33 0.42 14.83
CA LYS A 167 4.68 1.61 14.32
C LYS A 167 3.15 1.54 14.25
N TYR A 168 2.56 0.34 14.28
CA TYR A 168 1.11 0.15 14.27
C TYR A 168 0.50 -0.07 15.65
N LYS A 169 1.32 0.02 16.70
CA LYS A 169 0.89 -0.19 18.07
C LYS A 169 -0.32 0.65 18.43
N GLY A 170 -1.34 0.00 18.96
CA GLY A 170 -2.59 0.64 19.30
C GLY A 170 -3.59 0.78 18.14
N ALA A 171 -3.34 0.23 16.95
CA ALA A 171 -4.36 0.08 15.94
C ALA A 171 -5.49 -0.84 16.39
N TYR A 172 -6.67 -0.73 15.77
CA TYR A 172 -7.79 -1.60 16.08
C TYR A 172 -7.56 -3.03 15.55
N LEU A 173 -7.10 -3.17 14.32
CA LEU A 173 -6.91 -4.45 13.64
C LEU A 173 -5.65 -4.42 12.77
N LEU A 174 -4.87 -5.53 12.80
CA LEU A 174 -3.83 -5.86 11.82
C LEU A 174 -4.25 -7.10 11.02
N THR A 175 -3.89 -7.13 9.71
CA THR A 175 -4.23 -8.23 8.79
C THR A 175 -3.02 -8.79 8.05
N PRO A 176 -1.92 -9.15 8.71
CA PRO A 176 -0.78 -9.77 8.05
C PRO A 176 -1.16 -11.13 7.46
N ASN A 177 -0.48 -11.55 6.39
CA ASN A 177 -0.55 -12.93 5.95
C ASN A 177 0.29 -13.85 6.86
N LYS A 178 0.14 -15.18 6.67
CA LYS A 178 0.83 -16.20 7.47
C LYS A 178 2.34 -15.98 7.54
N LYS A 179 2.98 -15.65 6.40
CA LYS A 179 4.43 -15.43 6.34
C LYS A 179 4.82 -14.16 7.10
N GLU A 180 4.14 -13.06 6.83
CA GLU A 180 4.37 -11.76 7.48
C GLU A 180 4.16 -11.84 9.00
N ALA A 181 3.11 -12.54 9.45
CA ALA A 181 2.86 -12.77 10.86
C ALA A 181 3.98 -13.61 11.50
N GLY A 182 4.44 -14.65 10.81
CA GLY A 182 5.57 -15.46 11.27
C GLY A 182 6.86 -14.67 11.42
N GLU A 183 7.18 -13.82 10.44
CA GLU A 183 8.36 -12.95 10.46
C GLU A 183 8.25 -11.90 11.58
N ALA A 184 7.09 -11.27 11.76
CA ALA A 184 6.90 -10.25 12.78
C ALA A 184 6.92 -10.80 14.21
N THR A 185 6.36 -11.99 14.41
CA THR A 185 6.27 -12.60 15.75
C THR A 185 7.47 -13.50 16.09
N GLY A 186 8.26 -13.90 15.10
CA GLY A 186 9.28 -14.93 15.25
C GLY A 186 8.69 -16.34 15.49
N VAL A 187 7.39 -16.54 15.22
CA VAL A 187 6.70 -17.84 15.38
C VAL A 187 6.64 -18.55 14.04
N ASN A 188 7.14 -19.78 13.98
CA ASN A 188 6.93 -20.63 12.82
C ASN A 188 5.50 -21.20 12.84
N ILE A 189 4.64 -20.69 11.95
CA ILE A 189 3.22 -21.04 11.89
C ILE A 189 3.05 -22.25 10.95
N PHE A 190 2.73 -23.42 11.50
CA PHE A 190 2.54 -24.66 10.72
C PHE A 190 1.26 -25.42 11.07
N ASP A 191 0.63 -25.12 12.23
CA ASP A 191 -0.62 -25.70 12.70
C ASP A 191 -1.45 -24.68 13.47
N ASP A 192 -2.65 -25.06 13.92
CA ASP A 192 -3.58 -24.19 14.65
C ASP A 192 -3.02 -23.73 16.00
N ALA A 193 -2.20 -24.53 16.65
CA ALA A 193 -1.59 -24.17 17.94
C ALA A 193 -0.55 -23.06 17.77
N SER A 194 0.34 -23.16 16.79
CA SER A 194 1.34 -22.14 16.46
C SER A 194 0.67 -20.87 15.88
N LEU A 195 -0.43 -21.03 15.13
CA LEU A 195 -1.24 -19.90 14.68
C LEU A 195 -1.84 -19.11 15.85
N ALA A 196 -2.43 -19.82 16.82
CA ALA A 196 -2.99 -19.18 18.02
C ALA A 196 -1.94 -18.41 18.83
N ILE A 197 -0.72 -18.97 18.93
CA ILE A 197 0.42 -18.29 19.58
C ILE A 197 0.78 -17.00 18.83
N ALA A 198 0.89 -17.05 17.50
CA ALA A 198 1.20 -15.89 16.69
C ALA A 198 0.14 -14.80 16.80
N ILE A 199 -1.15 -15.15 16.72
CA ILE A 199 -2.28 -14.22 16.90
C ILE A 199 -2.20 -13.53 18.26
N LYS A 200 -2.00 -14.30 19.35
CA LYS A 200 -1.90 -13.76 20.69
C LYS A 200 -0.72 -12.79 20.82
N LYS A 201 0.44 -13.20 20.33
CA LYS A 201 1.65 -12.39 20.35
C LYS A 201 1.50 -11.08 19.60
N LEU A 202 0.94 -11.10 18.38
CA LEU A 202 0.63 -9.88 17.62
C LEU A 202 -0.30 -8.95 18.40
N LYS A 203 -1.36 -9.52 18.99
CA LYS A 203 -2.33 -8.75 19.77
C LYS A 203 -1.70 -8.05 20.96
N GLU A 204 -0.85 -8.75 21.69
CA GLU A 204 -0.18 -8.24 22.90
C GLU A 204 0.90 -7.21 22.55
N GLU A 205 1.81 -7.53 21.62
CA GLU A 205 2.94 -6.67 21.26
C GLU A 205 2.51 -5.37 20.56
N CYS A 206 1.47 -5.44 19.72
CA CYS A 206 0.94 -4.28 19.03
C CYS A 206 -0.25 -3.62 19.74
N GLU A 207 -0.64 -4.08 20.93
CA GLU A 207 -1.79 -3.54 21.71
C GLU A 207 -3.06 -3.42 20.86
N LEU A 208 -3.42 -4.50 20.14
CA LEU A 208 -4.56 -4.51 19.22
C LEU A 208 -5.87 -4.89 19.94
N ASP A 209 -6.98 -4.34 19.46
CA ASP A 209 -8.31 -4.85 19.83
C ASP A 209 -8.58 -6.20 19.15
N VAL A 210 -8.20 -6.33 17.88
CA VAL A 210 -8.38 -7.54 17.07
C VAL A 210 -7.09 -7.88 16.34
N SER A 211 -6.72 -9.15 16.31
CA SER A 211 -5.62 -9.69 15.49
C SER A 211 -6.18 -10.73 14.53
N LEU A 212 -5.89 -10.59 13.23
CA LEU A 212 -6.32 -11.50 12.18
C LEU A 212 -5.13 -11.84 11.29
N ILE A 213 -4.91 -13.14 11.04
CA ILE A 213 -3.88 -13.62 10.13
C ILE A 213 -4.57 -14.26 8.93
N THR A 214 -4.26 -13.81 7.71
CA THR A 214 -4.73 -14.46 6.49
C THR A 214 -3.85 -15.67 6.16
N LEU A 215 -4.47 -16.80 5.72
CA LEU A 215 -3.82 -18.09 5.50
C LEU A 215 -3.68 -18.41 4.02
#